data_bbaffffdc7b9c526d8f123b6e4f5f630
#
_entry.id   bbaffffdc7b9c526d8f123b6e4f5f630
#
_cell.length_a   1.000
_cell.length_b   1.000
_cell.length_c   1.000
_cell.angle_alpha   90.00
_cell.angle_beta   90.00
_cell.angle_gamma   90.00
#
_symmetry.space_group_name_H-M   'P 1'
#
loop_
_entity.id
_entity.type
_entity.pdbx_description
1 polymer ?
#
loop_
_entity_poly.entity_id
_entity_poly.type
_entity_poly.pdbx_seq_one_letter_code
_entity_poly.pdbx_strand_id
1 'polypeptide(L)'
;MWYALDANNNPYPVDIKDLASNEFLNNKNSVLKEEHVQVGDINYRVSTVFLALDHNWSSDGPPELWETMIFTQDPELDNYLERYSTYEQALAGYNKICDSLKLGITESDRFNENVKPKKKSGYKTLLKTLKNLLNDQN
;
A
#
# COMPACT_ATOMS: atom_id res chain seq x y z
N MET A 1 12.57 -1.04 -17.63
CA MET A 1 13.82 -0.47 -17.10
C MET A 1 13.92 -0.75 -15.61
N TRP A 2 15.10 -1.01 -15.13
CA TRP A 2 15.37 -1.32 -13.73
C TRP A 2 15.90 -0.09 -13.00
N TYR A 3 15.61 0.00 -11.70
CA TYR A 3 15.98 1.11 -10.84
C TYR A 3 16.53 0.62 -9.51
N ALA A 4 17.44 1.38 -8.95
CA ALA A 4 17.89 1.25 -7.57
C ALA A 4 17.61 2.56 -6.83
N LEU A 5 17.79 2.56 -5.52
CA LEU A 5 17.58 3.74 -4.68
C LEU A 5 18.92 4.25 -4.15
N ASP A 6 19.10 5.57 -4.17
CA ASP A 6 20.21 6.21 -3.50
C ASP A 6 19.96 6.31 -1.97
N ALA A 7 20.90 6.92 -1.25
CA ALA A 7 20.81 7.07 0.20
C ALA A 7 19.60 7.92 0.65
N ASN A 8 19.03 8.72 -0.23
CA ASN A 8 17.88 9.58 0.02
C ASN A 8 16.58 9.00 -0.53
N ASN A 9 16.58 7.73 -0.93
CA ASN A 9 15.44 7.03 -1.54
C ASN A 9 15.00 7.61 -2.88
N ASN A 10 15.92 8.25 -3.61
CA ASN A 10 15.66 8.69 -4.97
C ASN A 10 16.01 7.56 -5.94
N PRO A 11 15.09 7.21 -6.85
CA PRO A 11 15.36 6.16 -7.81
C PRO A 11 16.31 6.64 -8.92
N TYR A 12 17.18 5.76 -9.35
CA TYR A 12 18.03 5.99 -10.52
C TYR A 12 18.09 4.72 -11.36
N PRO A 13 18.18 4.84 -12.70
CA PRO A 13 18.22 3.67 -13.58
C PRO A 13 19.51 2.89 -13.41
N VAL A 14 19.40 1.57 -13.45
CA VAL A 14 20.53 0.65 -13.33
C VAL A 14 20.43 -0.48 -14.36
N ASP A 15 21.56 -1.08 -14.68
CA ASP A 15 21.59 -2.34 -15.42
C ASP A 15 21.20 -3.49 -14.46
N ILE A 16 20.52 -4.50 -15.00
CA ILE A 16 20.12 -5.68 -14.23
C ILE A 16 21.32 -6.38 -13.57
N LYS A 17 22.49 -6.29 -14.16
CA LYS A 17 23.74 -6.84 -13.61
C LYS A 17 24.15 -6.14 -12.31
N ASP A 18 23.92 -4.84 -12.24
CA ASP A 18 24.24 -4.04 -11.06
C ASP A 18 23.21 -4.26 -9.95
N LEU A 19 21.97 -4.59 -10.30
CA LEU A 19 20.94 -4.95 -9.36
C LEU A 19 21.27 -6.21 -8.56
N ALA A 20 21.87 -7.20 -9.20
CA ALA A 20 22.23 -8.46 -8.56
C ALA A 20 23.26 -8.29 -7.44
N SER A 21 24.08 -7.23 -7.49
CA SER A 21 25.07 -6.88 -6.47
C SER A 21 24.56 -5.80 -5.49
N ASN A 22 23.33 -5.31 -5.65
CA ASN A 22 22.78 -4.24 -4.82
C ASN A 22 22.32 -4.81 -3.48
N GLU A 23 22.91 -4.32 -2.38
CA GLU A 23 22.58 -4.75 -1.02
C GLU A 23 21.11 -4.52 -0.66
N PHE A 24 20.51 -3.48 -1.21
CA PHE A 24 19.11 -3.15 -0.95
C PHE A 24 18.18 -4.29 -1.37
N LEU A 25 18.42 -4.89 -2.54
CA LEU A 25 17.60 -5.99 -3.06
C LEU A 25 17.95 -7.33 -2.42
N ASN A 26 19.22 -7.52 -2.05
CA ASN A 26 19.69 -8.78 -1.49
C ASN A 26 19.32 -8.96 -0.01
N ASN A 27 18.99 -7.88 0.70
CA ASN A 27 18.80 -7.88 2.17
C ASN A 27 17.34 -7.82 2.63
N LYS A 28 16.38 -8.21 1.82
CA LYS A 28 14.94 -8.08 2.12
C LYS A 28 14.48 -6.64 2.43
N ASN A 29 15.29 -5.66 2.09
CA ASN A 29 14.99 -4.24 2.32
C ASN A 29 14.08 -3.64 1.24
N SER A 30 13.51 -4.48 0.36
CA SER A 30 12.49 -4.04 -0.58
C SER A 30 11.17 -3.64 0.11
N VAL A 31 10.94 -4.13 1.32
CA VAL A 31 9.77 -3.73 2.12
C VAL A 31 10.06 -2.39 2.78
N LEU A 32 9.35 -1.35 2.36
CA LEU A 32 9.45 -0.03 2.95
C LEU A 32 8.77 0.03 4.31
N LYS A 33 7.53 -0.43 4.38
CA LYS A 33 6.72 -0.51 5.59
C LYS A 33 5.74 -1.66 5.51
N GLU A 34 5.43 -2.22 6.66
CA GLU A 34 4.42 -3.25 6.81
C GLU A 34 3.73 -3.11 8.16
N GLU A 35 2.41 -3.23 8.17
CA GLU A 35 1.60 -3.14 9.38
C GLU A 35 0.42 -4.10 9.28
N HIS A 36 0.04 -4.68 10.42
CA HIS A 36 -1.20 -5.43 10.56
C HIS A 36 -2.25 -4.56 11.25
N VAL A 37 -3.38 -4.36 10.58
CA VAL A 37 -4.51 -3.61 11.13
C VAL A 37 -5.66 -4.57 11.36
N GLN A 38 -6.11 -4.66 12.62
CA GLN A 38 -7.22 -5.51 13.01
C GLN A 38 -8.52 -4.71 12.97
N VAL A 39 -9.50 -5.17 12.20
CA VAL A 39 -10.85 -4.58 12.14
C VAL A 39 -11.86 -5.67 12.47
N GLY A 40 -12.38 -5.65 13.70
CA GLY A 40 -13.21 -6.75 14.20
C GLY A 40 -12.41 -8.06 14.22
N ASP A 41 -12.92 -9.10 13.58
CA ASP A 41 -12.27 -10.41 13.48
C ASP A 41 -11.33 -10.53 12.27
N ILE A 42 -11.17 -9.47 11.49
CA ILE A 42 -10.41 -9.50 10.23
C ILE A 42 -9.09 -8.76 10.40
N ASN A 43 -8.01 -9.42 9.97
CA ASN A 43 -6.68 -8.82 9.91
C ASN A 43 -6.42 -8.33 8.49
N TYR A 44 -5.88 -7.12 8.40
CA TYR A 44 -5.40 -6.51 7.16
C TYR A 44 -3.90 -6.32 7.25
N ARG A 45 -3.13 -7.04 6.45
CA ARG A 45 -1.71 -6.81 6.32
C ARG A 45 -1.48 -5.82 5.17
N VAL A 46 -1.01 -4.64 5.51
CA VAL A 46 -0.69 -3.57 4.55
C VAL A 46 0.82 -3.55 4.36
N SER A 47 1.28 -3.73 3.15
CA SER A 47 2.70 -3.79 2.83
C SER A 47 3.03 -2.88 1.66
N THR A 48 4.04 -2.02 1.83
CA THR A 48 4.57 -1.17 0.77
C THR A 48 5.98 -1.62 0.44
N VAL A 49 6.22 -1.90 -0.85
CA VAL A 49 7.48 -2.43 -1.34
C VAL A 49 8.03 -1.57 -2.47
N PHE A 50 9.36 -1.59 -2.62
CA PHE A 50 10.05 -1.08 -3.80
C PHE A 50 10.14 -2.19 -4.83
N LEU A 51 9.66 -1.92 -6.04
CA LEU A 51 9.53 -2.92 -7.10
C LEU A 51 10.80 -3.10 -7.92
N ALA A 52 11.65 -2.10 -7.96
CA ALA A 52 12.86 -2.04 -8.79
C ALA A 52 12.60 -2.03 -10.30
N LEU A 53 11.60 -2.73 -10.79
CA LEU A 53 11.21 -2.71 -12.19
C LEU A 53 10.07 -1.70 -12.40
N ASP A 54 10.17 -0.90 -13.46
CA ASP A 54 9.10 0.01 -13.83
C ASP A 54 7.83 -0.76 -14.21
N HIS A 55 6.77 -0.53 -13.46
CA HIS A 55 5.45 -1.13 -13.67
C HIS A 55 4.48 -0.20 -14.40
N ASN A 56 4.95 0.94 -14.89
CA ASN A 56 4.18 1.78 -15.78
C ASN A 56 4.30 1.24 -17.21
N TRP A 57 3.33 0.43 -17.59
CA TRP A 57 3.29 -0.16 -18.93
C TRP A 57 2.83 0.83 -20.00
N SER A 58 2.39 2.03 -19.58
CA SER A 58 2.11 3.14 -20.48
C SER A 58 3.43 3.79 -20.91
N SER A 59 3.49 4.29 -22.15
CA SER A 59 4.63 5.07 -22.61
C SER A 59 4.65 6.49 -22.02
N ASP A 60 3.60 6.88 -21.33
CA ASP A 60 3.43 8.22 -20.78
C ASP A 60 3.52 8.20 -19.26
N GLY A 61 4.16 9.23 -18.71
CA GLY A 61 4.27 9.44 -17.28
C GLY A 61 5.53 8.84 -16.66
N PRO A 62 5.73 9.11 -15.35
CA PRO A 62 6.89 8.64 -14.62
C PRO A 62 6.84 7.14 -14.36
N PRO A 63 7.99 6.50 -14.09
CA PRO A 63 8.01 5.08 -13.73
C PRO A 63 7.23 4.81 -12.43
N GLU A 64 6.55 3.68 -12.36
CA GLU A 64 5.87 3.22 -11.15
C GLU A 64 6.75 2.19 -10.44
N LEU A 65 7.34 2.58 -9.30
CA LEU A 65 8.42 1.85 -8.66
C LEU A 65 8.10 1.38 -7.24
N TRP A 66 7.01 1.85 -6.65
CA TRP A 66 6.54 1.38 -5.34
C TRP A 66 5.12 0.88 -5.45
N GLU A 67 4.79 -0.08 -4.60
CA GLU A 67 3.47 -0.68 -4.57
C GLU A 67 3.05 -0.93 -3.13
N THR A 68 1.84 -0.51 -2.79
CA THR A 68 1.18 -0.93 -1.55
C THR A 68 0.13 -1.97 -1.89
N MET A 69 0.16 -3.08 -1.17
CA MET A 69 -0.86 -4.12 -1.27
C MET A 69 -1.50 -4.37 0.08
N ILE A 70 -2.76 -4.77 0.05
CA ILE A 70 -3.49 -5.28 1.20
C ILE A 70 -3.66 -6.80 1.03
N PHE A 71 -3.27 -7.55 2.07
CA PHE A 71 -3.49 -8.99 2.16
C PHE A 71 -4.44 -9.26 3.31
N THR A 72 -5.59 -9.84 3.01
CA THR A 72 -6.65 -10.03 3.99
C THR A 72 -7.58 -11.18 3.59
N GLN A 73 -8.34 -11.67 4.56
CA GLN A 73 -9.42 -12.64 4.32
C GLN A 73 -10.68 -11.99 3.75
N ASP A 74 -10.77 -10.66 3.80
CA ASP A 74 -11.86 -9.90 3.21
C ASP A 74 -11.71 -9.87 1.68
N PRO A 75 -12.62 -10.55 0.93
CA PRO A 75 -12.48 -10.63 -0.52
C PRO A 75 -12.64 -9.28 -1.25
N GLU A 76 -13.22 -8.27 -0.62
CA GLU A 76 -13.38 -6.94 -1.21
C GLU A 76 -12.07 -6.15 -1.23
N LEU A 77 -11.19 -6.39 -0.25
CA LEU A 77 -9.92 -5.67 -0.13
C LEU A 77 -8.70 -6.55 -0.38
N ASP A 78 -8.85 -7.85 -0.45
CA ASP A 78 -7.72 -8.73 -0.73
C ASP A 78 -7.15 -8.45 -2.13
N ASN A 79 -5.82 -8.34 -2.19
CA ASN A 79 -5.08 -7.96 -3.39
C ASN A 79 -5.37 -6.53 -3.90
N TYR A 80 -6.00 -5.67 -3.08
CA TYR A 80 -6.05 -4.26 -3.40
C TYR A 80 -4.61 -3.73 -3.52
N LEU A 81 -4.34 -3.00 -4.58
CA LEU A 81 -3.02 -2.46 -4.81
C LEU A 81 -3.07 -1.01 -5.31
N GLU A 82 -2.05 -0.26 -4.95
CA GLU A 82 -1.80 1.09 -5.44
C GLU A 82 -0.31 1.23 -5.75
N ARG A 83 0.02 1.92 -6.84
CA ARG A 83 1.39 2.12 -7.27
C ARG A 83 1.77 3.59 -7.27
N TYR A 84 3.05 3.84 -7.04
CA TYR A 84 3.58 5.19 -6.88
C TYR A 84 4.91 5.34 -7.60
N SER A 85 5.20 6.59 -7.97
CA SER A 85 6.43 6.94 -8.69
C SER A 85 7.53 7.49 -7.79
N THR A 86 7.18 7.97 -6.58
CA THR A 86 8.15 8.54 -5.62
C THR A 86 8.03 7.89 -4.26
N TYR A 87 9.11 7.95 -3.49
CA TYR A 87 9.14 7.49 -2.10
C TYR A 87 8.11 8.22 -1.24
N GLU A 88 8.00 9.53 -1.41
CA GLU A 88 7.07 10.37 -0.67
C GLU A 88 5.61 10.00 -0.95
N GLN A 89 5.29 9.73 -2.21
CA GLN A 89 3.94 9.26 -2.60
C GLN A 89 3.64 7.89 -1.98
N ALA A 90 4.62 6.99 -1.99
CA ALA A 90 4.48 5.66 -1.41
C ALA A 90 4.22 5.73 0.10
N LEU A 91 4.97 6.57 0.81
CA LEU A 91 4.81 6.77 2.24
C LEU A 91 3.44 7.39 2.57
N ALA A 92 3.04 8.41 1.83
CA ALA A 92 1.73 9.06 2.00
C ALA A 92 0.58 8.08 1.72
N GLY A 93 0.68 7.29 0.67
CA GLY A 93 -0.32 6.27 0.30
C GLY A 93 -0.45 5.18 1.36
N TYR A 94 0.68 4.67 1.86
CA TYR A 94 0.70 3.72 2.96
C TYR A 94 -0.03 4.25 4.19
N ASN A 95 0.32 5.46 4.61
CA ASN A 95 -0.28 6.09 5.78
C ASN A 95 -1.80 6.27 5.60
N LYS A 96 -2.25 6.71 4.43
CA LYS A 96 -3.68 6.88 4.15
C LYS A 96 -4.45 5.57 4.21
N ILE A 97 -3.89 4.50 3.67
CA ILE A 97 -4.51 3.17 3.70
C ILE A 97 -4.65 2.70 5.15
N CYS A 98 -3.57 2.75 5.93
CA CYS A 98 -3.59 2.34 7.33
C CYS A 98 -4.55 3.18 8.16
N ASP A 99 -4.54 4.50 7.99
CA ASP A 99 -5.43 5.41 8.71
C ASP A 99 -6.89 5.16 8.34
N SER A 100 -7.19 4.87 7.08
CA SER A 100 -8.55 4.54 6.63
C SER A 100 -9.06 3.26 7.28
N LEU A 101 -8.22 2.23 7.38
CA LEU A 101 -8.56 0.98 8.04
C LEU A 101 -8.80 1.20 9.54
N LYS A 102 -7.96 1.98 10.19
CA LYS A 102 -8.09 2.34 11.61
C LYS A 102 -9.33 3.18 11.88
N LEU A 103 -9.68 4.07 10.97
CA LEU A 103 -10.90 4.88 11.05
C LEU A 103 -12.15 3.98 11.01
N GLY A 104 -12.14 2.95 10.17
CA GLY A 104 -13.17 1.93 10.14
C GLY A 104 -13.33 1.21 11.47
N ILE A 105 -12.24 0.94 12.19
CA ILE A 105 -12.27 0.40 13.55
C ILE A 105 -12.98 1.38 14.49
N THR A 106 -12.60 2.66 14.44
CA THR A 106 -13.17 3.69 15.32
C THR A 106 -14.66 3.89 15.07
N GLU A 107 -15.09 3.87 13.82
CA GLU A 107 -16.51 3.98 13.47
C GLU A 107 -17.30 2.74 13.92
N SER A 108 -16.76 1.54 13.70
CA SER A 108 -17.41 0.30 14.15
C SER A 108 -17.47 0.22 15.67
N ASP A 109 -16.46 0.71 16.40
CA ASP A 109 -16.45 0.76 17.84
C ASP A 109 -17.50 1.75 18.39
N ARG A 110 -17.74 2.86 17.71
CA ARG A 110 -18.77 3.84 18.08
C ARG A 110 -20.19 3.32 17.90
N PHE A 111 -20.39 2.42 16.93
CA PHE A 111 -21.69 1.79 16.70
C PHE A 111 -21.90 0.55 17.56
N ASN A 112 -20.90 0.09 18.29
CA ASN A 112 -20.86 -1.23 18.92
C ASN A 112 -21.17 -1.26 20.42
N GLU A 113 -21.71 -0.19 21.00
CA GLU A 113 -22.13 -0.31 22.42
C GLU A 113 -23.28 -1.30 22.60
N ASN A 114 -24.04 -1.67 21.56
CA ASN A 114 -25.14 -2.64 21.69
C ASN A 114 -25.56 -3.40 20.42
N VAL A 115 -24.89 -3.30 19.30
CA VAL A 115 -25.26 -4.03 18.07
C VAL A 115 -24.01 -4.52 17.35
N LYS A 116 -23.90 -5.87 17.19
CA LYS A 116 -22.85 -6.43 16.32
C LYS A 116 -23.04 -5.86 14.90
N PRO A 117 -22.05 -5.14 14.32
CA PRO A 117 -22.19 -4.63 12.97
C PRO A 117 -22.39 -5.80 12.01
N LYS A 118 -23.37 -5.68 11.13
CA LYS A 118 -23.52 -6.61 10.01
C LYS A 118 -22.25 -6.51 9.18
N LYS A 119 -21.47 -7.57 9.14
CA LYS A 119 -20.13 -7.63 8.51
C LYS A 119 -20.05 -7.01 7.13
N LYS A 120 -21.14 -6.91 6.37
CA LYS A 120 -21.16 -6.42 4.98
C LYS A 120 -21.25 -4.89 4.82
N SER A 121 -21.82 -4.15 5.78
CA SER A 121 -22.00 -2.70 5.63
C SER A 121 -20.74 -1.91 5.98
N GLY A 122 -19.93 -2.40 6.92
CA GLY A 122 -18.65 -1.79 7.30
C GLY A 122 -17.61 -1.83 6.18
N TYR A 123 -17.56 -2.93 5.43
CA TYR A 123 -16.59 -3.11 4.36
C TYR A 123 -16.86 -2.19 3.16
N LYS A 124 -18.10 -2.03 2.78
CA LYS A 124 -18.47 -1.11 1.68
C LYS A 124 -18.13 0.32 2.02
N THR A 125 -18.35 0.74 3.27
CA THR A 125 -17.99 2.07 3.75
C THR A 125 -16.48 2.26 3.77
N LEU A 126 -15.73 1.26 4.26
CA LEU A 126 -14.26 1.26 4.28
C LEU A 126 -13.68 1.32 2.88
N LEU A 127 -14.19 0.49 1.97
CA LEU A 127 -13.75 0.47 0.58
C LEU A 127 -14.05 1.80 -0.12
N LYS A 128 -15.22 2.38 0.13
CA LYS A 128 -15.61 3.68 -0.40
C LYS A 128 -14.72 4.80 0.14
N THR A 129 -14.46 4.80 1.44
CA THR A 129 -13.57 5.76 2.10
C THR A 129 -12.16 5.65 1.55
N LEU A 130 -11.64 4.43 1.43
CA LEU A 130 -10.33 4.16 0.88
C LEU A 130 -10.20 4.65 -0.57
N LYS A 131 -11.18 4.34 -1.40
CA LYS A 131 -11.21 4.80 -2.80
C LYS A 131 -11.29 6.32 -2.91
N ASN A 132 -12.09 6.97 -2.08
CA ASN A 132 -12.21 8.43 -2.07
C ASN A 132 -10.88 9.09 -1.65
N LEU A 133 -10.22 8.59 -0.63
CA LEU A 133 -8.94 9.11 -0.15
C LEU A 133 -7.83 8.93 -1.20
N LEU A 134 -7.83 7.82 -1.93
CA LEU A 134 -6.85 7.56 -2.98
C LEU A 134 -7.12 8.39 -4.24
N ASN A 135 -8.38 8.67 -4.56
CA ASN A 135 -8.75 9.53 -5.69
C ASN A 135 -8.41 11.00 -5.45
N ASP A 136 -8.42 11.48 -4.20
CA ASP A 136 -8.03 12.84 -3.83
C ASP A 136 -6.53 13.12 -4.01
N GLN A 137 -5.73 12.11 -4.36
CA GLN A 137 -4.30 12.26 -4.65
C GLN A 137 -3.98 12.60 -6.10
N ASN A 138 -4.96 12.54 -6.96
CA ASN A 138 -4.82 12.90 -8.36
C ASN A 138 -5.27 14.35 -8.57
#